data_44b3830d406f5f7aefb1ec76d14c7f2a
#
_entry.id   44b3830d406f5f7aefb1ec76d14c7f2a
#
_cell.length_a   1.000
_cell.length_b   1.000
_cell.length_c   1.000
_cell.angle_alpha   90.00
_cell.angle_beta   90.00
_cell.angle_gamma   90.00
#
_symmetry.space_group_name_H-M   'P 1'
#
loop_
_entity.id
_entity.type
_entity.pdbx_description
1 polymer ?
#
loop_
_entity_poly.entity_id
_entity_poly.type
_entity_poly.pdbx_seq_one_letter_code
_entity_poly.pdbx_strand_id
1 'polypeptide(L)' 'MIYEVHITTINKNFTYQVKAENVLDAEDEALKKLKKDIPKDHITAGQYSVEHIVNIKEA' A
#
# COMPACT_ATOMS: atom_id res chain seq x y z
N MET A 1 -11.58 10.01 3.43
CA MET A 1 -10.73 9.54 4.55
C MET A 1 -9.32 9.29 4.06
N ILE A 2 -8.34 9.45 4.92
CA ILE A 2 -6.95 9.15 4.59
C ILE A 2 -6.55 7.88 5.32
N TYR A 3 -5.97 6.95 4.58
CA TYR A 3 -5.46 5.71 5.14
C TYR A 3 -3.96 5.64 4.95
N GLU A 4 -3.28 5.10 5.94
CA GLU A 4 -1.88 4.76 5.84
C GLU A 4 -1.78 3.26 5.66
N VAL A 5 -1.22 2.82 4.54
CA VAL A 5 -1.12 1.42 4.18
C VAL A 5 0.33 0.97 4.31
N HIS A 6 0.56 -0.01 5.16
CA HIS A 6 1.89 -0.56 5.39
C HIS A 6 2.05 -1.87 4.62
N ILE A 7 3.00 -1.88 3.70
CA ILE A 7 3.24 -3.04 2.83
C ILE A 7 4.69 -3.50 3.03
N THR A 8 4.85 -4.79 3.25
CA THR A 8 6.17 -5.41 3.39
C THR A 8 6.47 -6.24 2.15
N THR A 9 7.65 -6.03 1.60
CA THR A 9 8.19 -6.88 0.54
C THR A 9 9.36 -7.67 1.09
N ILE A 10 9.95 -8.51 0.25
CA ILE A 10 11.11 -9.30 0.65
C ILE A 10 12.27 -8.43 1.13
N ASN A 11 12.45 -7.28 0.51
CA ASN A 11 13.62 -6.43 0.76
C ASN A 11 13.33 -5.14 1.49
N LYS A 12 12.09 -4.65 1.47
CA LYS A 12 11.76 -3.33 1.99
C LYS A 12 10.36 -3.27 2.56
N ASN A 13 10.18 -2.31 3.45
CA ASN A 13 8.86 -1.92 3.94
C ASN A 13 8.47 -0.62 3.25
N PHE A 14 7.22 -0.53 2.83
CA PHE A 14 6.67 0.66 2.20
C PHE A 14 5.49 1.16 3.00
N THR A 15 5.35 2.47 3.07
CA THR A 15 4.21 3.10 3.70
C THR A 15 3.63 4.12 2.73
N TYR A 16 2.35 3.99 2.44
CA TYR A 16 1.65 4.91 1.54
C TYR A 16 0.46 5.53 2.24
N GLN A 17 0.29 6.83 2.02
CA GLN A 17 -0.92 7.51 2.46
C GLN A 17 -1.80 7.72 1.25
N VAL A 18 -3.03 7.24 1.33
CA VAL A 18 -3.96 7.29 0.21
C VAL A 18 -5.32 7.81 0.68
N LYS A 19 -6.01 8.53 -0.20
CA LYS A 19 -7.38 8.92 0.04
C LYS A 19 -8.29 7.83 -0.50
N ALA A 20 -9.22 7.39 0.33
CA ALA A 20 -10.17 6.35 -0.06
C ALA A 20 -11.39 6.43 0.83
N GLU A 21 -12.47 5.81 0.39
CA GLU A 21 -13.71 5.79 1.15
C GLU A 21 -13.77 4.62 2.12
N ASN A 22 -12.99 3.58 1.86
CA ASN A 22 -12.97 2.39 2.71
C ASN A 22 -11.60 1.71 2.61
N VAL A 23 -11.42 0.69 3.43
CA VAL A 23 -10.15 -0.03 3.53
C VAL A 23 -9.78 -0.74 2.23
N LEU A 24 -10.74 -1.33 1.55
CA LEU A 24 -10.48 -2.06 0.30
C LEU A 24 -9.98 -1.11 -0.79
N ASP A 25 -10.59 0.05 -0.90
CA ASP A 25 -10.15 1.06 -1.87
C ASP A 25 -8.77 1.58 -1.50
N ALA A 26 -8.49 1.76 -0.21
CA ALA A 26 -7.18 2.20 0.24
C ALA A 26 -6.10 1.21 -0.14
N GLU A 27 -6.37 -0.08 0.03
CA GLU A 27 -5.45 -1.13 -0.36
C GLU A 27 -5.17 -1.09 -1.86
N ASP A 28 -6.20 -0.99 -2.68
CA ASP A 28 -6.06 -0.91 -4.13
C ASP A 28 -5.21 0.29 -4.55
N GLU A 29 -5.46 1.44 -3.97
CA GLU A 29 -4.70 2.65 -4.29
C GLU A 29 -3.24 2.53 -3.89
N ALA A 30 -2.98 1.96 -2.72
CA ALA A 30 -1.61 1.74 -2.26
C ALA A 30 -0.87 0.75 -3.16
N LEU A 31 -1.53 -0.31 -3.59
CA LEU A 31 -0.91 -1.28 -4.49
C LEU A 31 -0.58 -0.68 -5.85
N LYS A 32 -1.41 0.23 -6.35
CA LYS A 32 -1.10 0.95 -7.58
C LYS A 32 0.17 1.78 -7.43
N LYS A 33 0.34 2.43 -6.29
CA LYS A 33 1.55 3.21 -6.01
C LYS A 33 2.77 2.31 -5.87
N LEU A 34 2.61 1.17 -5.21
CA LEU A 34 3.67 0.20 -5.06
C LEU A 34 4.19 -0.28 -6.42
N LYS A 35 3.28 -0.58 -7.33
CA LYS A 35 3.65 -1.05 -8.67
C LYS A 35 4.43 -0.01 -9.47
N LYS A 36 4.23 1.27 -9.18
CA LYS A 36 5.01 2.33 -9.81
C LYS A 36 6.40 2.47 -9.21
N ASP A 37 6.54 2.19 -7.92
CA ASP A 37 7.80 2.37 -7.20
C ASP A 37 8.74 1.18 -7.37
N ILE A 38 8.21 0.01 -7.66
CA ILE A 38 9.00 -1.21 -7.81
C ILE A 38 9.07 -1.58 -9.30
N PRO A 39 10.27 -1.86 -9.84
CA PRO A 39 10.38 -2.33 -11.21
C PRO A 39 9.53 -3.57 -11.45
N LYS A 40 8.94 -3.68 -12.63
CA LYS A 40 8.05 -4.79 -12.96
C LYS A 40 8.67 -6.15 -12.74
N ASP A 41 9.98 -6.25 -12.95
CA ASP A 41 10.72 -7.51 -12.81
C ASP A 41 10.76 -8.00 -11.37
N HIS A 42 10.50 -7.12 -10.41
CA HIS A 42 10.57 -7.43 -8.99
C HIS A 42 9.20 -7.64 -8.35
N ILE A 43 8.14 -7.45 -9.13
CA ILE A 43 6.79 -7.69 -8.65
C ILE A 43 6.29 -9.00 -9.24
N THR A 44 6.48 -10.08 -8.52
CA THR A 44 5.76 -11.31 -8.83
C THR A 44 4.66 -11.47 -7.79
N ALA A 45 3.59 -12.12 -8.19
CA ALA A 45 2.48 -12.38 -7.28
C ALA A 45 2.97 -13.06 -6.02
N GLY A 46 2.58 -12.55 -4.87
CA GLY A 46 2.93 -13.16 -3.60
C GLY A 46 4.24 -12.65 -2.98
N GLN A 47 4.92 -11.71 -3.60
CA GLN A 47 6.17 -11.17 -3.03
C GLN A 47 5.96 -9.94 -2.16
N TYR A 48 4.73 -9.58 -1.91
CA TYR A 48 4.42 -8.52 -0.97
C TYR A 48 3.27 -8.95 -0.07
N SER A 49 3.18 -8.34 1.09
CA SER A 49 2.00 -8.51 1.93
C SER A 49 1.63 -7.16 2.55
N VAL A 50 0.33 -6.94 2.66
CA VAL A 50 -0.20 -5.77 3.34
C VAL A 50 -0.24 -6.10 4.82
N GLU A 51 0.59 -5.40 5.61
CA GLU A 51 0.70 -5.70 7.04
C GLU A 51 -0.46 -5.13 7.83
N HIS A 52 -0.77 -3.86 7.62
CA HIS A 52 -1.95 -3.27 8.23
C HIS A 52 -2.28 -1.95 7.54
N ILE A 53 -3.51 -1.51 7.76
CA ILE A 53 -4.02 -0.27 7.20
C ILE A 53 -4.61 0.54 8.35
N VAL A 54 -4.14 1.77 8.51
CA VAL A 54 -4.57 2.66 9.59
C VAL A 54 -5.35 3.81 9.00
N ASN A 55 -6.52 4.10 9.59
CA ASN A 55 -7.29 5.28 9.22
C ASN A 55 -6.69 6.49 9.94
N ILE A 56 -6.17 7.43 9.16
CA ILE A 56 -5.59 8.67 9.69
C ILE A 56 -6.65 9.75 9.58
N LYS A 57 -6.96 10.37 10.72
CA LYS A 57 -7.93 11.47 10.70
C LYS A 57 -7.31 12.68 10.00
N GLU A 58 -8.07 13.25 9.10
CA GLU A 58 -7.69 14.53 8.52
C GLU A 58 -7.79 15.61 9.59
N ALA A 59 -6.75 16.39 9.68
CA ALA A 59 -6.76 17.53 10.61
C ALA A 59 -7.70 18.63 10.11
#